data_d1cac969bb69dadbbe1e697323338c0d
#
_entry.id   d1cac969bb69dadbbe1e697323338c0d
#
_cell.length_a   1.000
_cell.length_b   1.000
_cell.length_c   1.000
_cell.angle_alpha   90.00
_cell.angle_beta   90.00
_cell.angle_gamma   90.00
#
_symmetry.space_group_name_H-M   'P 1'
#
loop_
_entity.id
_entity.type
_entity.pdbx_description
1 polymer ?
#
loop_
_entity_poly.entity_id
_entity_poly.type
_entity_poly.pdbx_seq_one_letter_code
_entity_poly.pdbx_strand_id
1 'polypeptide(L)'
;MKRAVRFLAATLAAFVLLVVVFPRASLAAPEEPEAFARVVVDSADLRTGPGVSYRVVYSAHRGETLALDGRPGGGFWLRVLLPDGRVAYALGEEVQPFAVRPGEAEAPSRPGLFAPPPLTGAMGGLAIVGGAFHTPLTGGASTTYGYLEVRPSLVLDKTLSLDAFLGDALTSDGSEILYGAGATVYLAPNWVVCPFATVGGGGLSIYPNSDSFVLQRQDLYVGRAGGGLLIALRWRILVRLEATNLSLFTADSFKNAQTYAGGLGVYF
;
A
#
# COMPACT_ATOMS: atom_id res chain seq x y z
N MET A 1 -13.41 -35.19 4.27
CA MET A 1 -14.12 -34.19 3.44
C MET A 1 -15.09 -33.30 4.22
N LYS A 2 -16.11 -33.79 4.92
CA LYS A 2 -17.13 -32.93 5.58
C LYS A 2 -16.60 -31.95 6.65
N ARG A 3 -15.51 -32.26 7.36
CA ARG A 3 -14.88 -31.36 8.37
C ARG A 3 -14.06 -30.23 7.73
N ALA A 4 -13.30 -30.51 6.66
CA ALA A 4 -12.50 -29.51 5.95
C ALA A 4 -13.38 -28.45 5.26
N VAL A 5 -14.52 -28.87 4.66
CA VAL A 5 -15.48 -27.94 4.07
C VAL A 5 -16.12 -27.02 5.11
N ARG A 6 -16.38 -27.55 6.33
CA ARG A 6 -16.92 -26.74 7.44
C ARG A 6 -15.92 -25.71 7.98
N PHE A 7 -14.62 -26.04 8.03
CA PHE A 7 -13.58 -25.07 8.42
C PHE A 7 -13.39 -23.99 7.36
N LEU A 8 -13.35 -24.36 6.08
CA LEU A 8 -13.23 -23.39 4.98
C LEU A 8 -14.46 -22.47 4.94
N ALA A 9 -15.66 -23.02 5.15
CA ALA A 9 -16.89 -22.22 5.24
C ALA A 9 -16.91 -21.29 6.47
N ALA A 10 -16.38 -21.73 7.61
CA ALA A 10 -16.31 -20.92 8.81
C ALA A 10 -15.28 -19.78 8.69
N THR A 11 -14.12 -20.02 8.07
CA THR A 11 -13.13 -18.96 7.80
C THR A 11 -13.59 -17.97 6.73
N LEU A 12 -14.29 -18.45 5.69
CA LEU A 12 -14.88 -17.60 4.68
C LEU A 12 -16.04 -16.76 5.27
N ALA A 13 -16.89 -17.36 6.11
CA ALA A 13 -17.96 -16.66 6.82
C ALA A 13 -17.43 -15.61 7.81
N ALA A 14 -16.35 -15.92 8.54
CA ALA A 14 -15.70 -14.97 9.43
C ALA A 14 -15.07 -13.80 8.65
N PHE A 15 -14.50 -14.06 7.49
CA PHE A 15 -13.95 -13.03 6.61
C PHE A 15 -15.04 -12.15 6.01
N VAL A 16 -16.14 -12.74 5.55
CA VAL A 16 -17.31 -12.01 5.04
C VAL A 16 -17.98 -11.19 6.16
N LEU A 17 -18.06 -11.73 7.37
CA LEU A 17 -18.61 -11.02 8.53
C LEU A 17 -17.70 -9.84 8.93
N LEU A 18 -16.38 -9.99 8.86
CA LEU A 18 -15.42 -8.92 9.13
C LEU A 18 -15.57 -7.77 8.12
N VAL A 19 -15.84 -8.07 6.85
CA VAL A 19 -16.04 -7.06 5.79
C VAL A 19 -17.40 -6.37 5.92
N VAL A 20 -18.43 -7.06 6.45
CA VAL A 20 -19.81 -6.53 6.56
C VAL A 20 -20.04 -5.75 7.87
N VAL A 21 -19.33 -6.09 8.95
CA VAL A 21 -19.52 -5.47 10.27
C VAL A 21 -18.70 -4.19 10.45
N PHE A 22 -17.69 -3.95 9.61
CA PHE A 22 -17.08 -2.61 9.60
C PHE A 22 -18.13 -1.61 9.07
N PRO A 23 -18.63 -0.66 9.90
CA PRO A 23 -19.46 0.40 9.39
C PRO A 23 -18.64 1.02 8.26
N ARG A 24 -19.24 1.09 7.06
CA ARG A 24 -18.74 1.96 6.01
C ARG A 24 -18.61 3.32 6.68
N ALA A 25 -17.40 3.66 7.10
CA ALA A 25 -17.10 5.06 7.37
C ALA A 25 -17.59 5.74 6.12
N SER A 26 -18.62 6.56 6.27
CA SER A 26 -19.12 7.41 5.21
C SER A 26 -17.88 8.08 4.64
N LEU A 27 -17.47 7.67 3.45
CA LEU A 27 -16.48 8.39 2.69
C LEU A 27 -17.17 9.73 2.45
N ALA A 28 -16.92 10.68 3.36
CA ALA A 28 -17.07 12.08 3.05
C ALA A 28 -16.40 12.21 1.68
N ALA A 29 -17.15 12.67 0.67
CA ALA A 29 -16.59 12.91 -0.65
C ALA A 29 -15.28 13.66 -0.40
N PRO A 30 -14.14 13.24 -0.99
CA PRO A 30 -12.90 13.93 -0.79
C PRO A 30 -13.19 15.39 -1.10
N GLU A 31 -13.09 16.27 -0.10
CA GLU A 31 -13.14 17.70 -0.33
C GLU A 31 -12.07 17.95 -1.38
N GLU A 32 -12.50 18.47 -2.55
CA GLU A 32 -11.58 18.76 -3.63
C GLU A 32 -10.53 19.72 -3.07
N PRO A 33 -9.23 19.43 -3.28
CA PRO A 33 -8.19 20.28 -2.75
C PRO A 33 -8.38 21.68 -3.32
N GLU A 34 -8.48 22.68 -2.45
CA GLU A 34 -8.49 24.08 -2.89
C GLU A 34 -7.13 24.38 -3.51
N ALA A 35 -7.13 24.67 -4.79
CA ALA A 35 -5.94 25.02 -5.53
C ALA A 35 -5.72 26.54 -5.49
N PHE A 36 -4.48 26.93 -5.24
CA PHE A 36 -4.04 28.32 -5.21
C PHE A 36 -2.86 28.53 -6.15
N ALA A 37 -2.66 29.78 -6.55
CA ALA A 37 -1.50 30.23 -7.32
C ALA A 37 -0.79 31.35 -6.56
N ARG A 38 0.49 31.19 -6.27
CA ARG A 38 1.33 32.23 -5.64
C ARG A 38 2.14 32.95 -6.69
N VAL A 39 2.10 34.28 -6.68
CA VAL A 39 2.89 35.11 -7.58
C VAL A 39 4.39 35.00 -7.23
N VAL A 40 5.23 34.66 -8.20
CA VAL A 40 6.68 34.43 -8.02
C VAL A 40 7.52 35.53 -8.65
N VAL A 41 6.94 36.38 -9.49
CA VAL A 41 7.55 37.58 -10.07
C VAL A 41 7.25 38.82 -9.26
N ASP A 42 7.94 39.96 -9.48
CA ASP A 42 7.71 41.17 -8.72
C ASP A 42 6.32 41.75 -8.94
N SER A 43 5.81 41.64 -10.16
CA SER A 43 4.43 42.02 -10.53
C SER A 43 3.93 41.11 -11.63
N ALA A 44 2.74 40.56 -11.48
CA ALA A 44 2.04 39.73 -12.47
C ALA A 44 0.77 40.45 -12.94
N ASP A 45 0.63 40.61 -14.24
CA ASP A 45 -0.53 41.26 -14.87
C ASP A 45 -1.65 40.26 -15.11
N LEU A 46 -2.72 40.36 -14.34
CA LEU A 46 -3.89 39.51 -14.48
C LEU A 46 -4.87 40.13 -15.49
N ARG A 47 -5.30 39.36 -16.48
CA ARG A 47 -6.04 39.81 -17.64
C ARG A 47 -7.46 39.25 -17.69
N THR A 48 -8.31 39.90 -18.51
CA THR A 48 -9.70 39.46 -18.70
C THR A 48 -9.86 38.19 -19.52
N GLY A 49 -8.78 37.66 -20.13
CA GLY A 49 -8.79 36.47 -20.94
C GLY A 49 -7.40 35.84 -21.09
N PRO A 50 -7.30 34.61 -21.62
CA PRO A 50 -6.08 33.84 -21.72
C PRO A 50 -5.21 34.30 -22.92
N GLY A 51 -4.61 35.46 -22.83
CA GLY A 51 -3.72 36.01 -23.85
C GLY A 51 -3.24 37.40 -23.54
N VAL A 52 -2.08 37.78 -24.12
CA VAL A 52 -1.42 39.07 -23.89
C VAL A 52 -2.21 40.27 -24.45
N SER A 53 -3.12 40.06 -25.40
CA SER A 53 -3.96 41.11 -26.00
C SER A 53 -5.16 41.48 -25.13
N TYR A 54 -5.46 40.66 -24.10
CA TYR A 54 -6.57 40.99 -23.19
C TYR A 54 -6.18 42.09 -22.21
N ARG A 55 -7.18 42.88 -21.80
CA ARG A 55 -6.97 43.99 -20.88
C ARG A 55 -6.56 43.53 -19.51
N VAL A 56 -5.56 44.18 -18.92
CA VAL A 56 -5.15 44.00 -17.52
C VAL A 56 -6.27 44.53 -16.59
N VAL A 57 -6.67 43.72 -15.64
CA VAL A 57 -7.73 44.04 -14.66
C VAL A 57 -7.20 44.09 -13.24
N TYR A 58 -6.04 43.51 -12.99
CA TYR A 58 -5.38 43.51 -11.70
C TYR A 58 -3.89 43.29 -11.88
N SER A 59 -3.03 43.91 -11.07
CA SER A 59 -1.60 43.66 -11.01
C SER A 59 -1.27 43.09 -9.62
N ALA A 60 -0.94 41.82 -9.55
CA ALA A 60 -0.62 41.13 -8.33
C ALA A 60 0.89 41.22 -8.02
N HIS A 61 1.25 41.35 -6.73
CA HIS A 61 2.63 41.45 -6.28
C HIS A 61 3.21 40.13 -5.84
N ARG A 62 4.55 40.04 -5.83
CA ARG A 62 5.28 38.87 -5.37
C ARG A 62 4.79 38.38 -4.00
N GLY A 63 4.48 37.08 -3.92
CA GLY A 63 3.99 36.42 -2.70
C GLY A 63 2.48 36.47 -2.52
N GLU A 64 1.77 37.25 -3.32
CA GLU A 64 0.30 37.25 -3.30
C GLU A 64 -0.23 35.90 -3.73
N THR A 65 -1.30 35.45 -3.06
CA THR A 65 -1.91 34.15 -3.29
C THR A 65 -3.33 34.33 -3.78
N LEU A 66 -3.65 33.73 -4.91
CA LEU A 66 -4.93 33.78 -5.58
C LEU A 66 -5.55 32.39 -5.65
N ALA A 67 -6.86 32.28 -5.49
CA ALA A 67 -7.56 31.01 -5.67
C ALA A 67 -7.50 30.60 -7.15
N LEU A 68 -7.13 29.35 -7.42
CA LEU A 68 -7.02 28.79 -8.76
C LEU A 68 -8.34 28.11 -9.14
N ASP A 69 -8.99 28.62 -10.18
CA ASP A 69 -10.27 28.10 -10.67
C ASP A 69 -10.12 27.18 -11.90
N GLY A 70 -8.90 26.91 -12.35
CA GLY A 70 -8.61 25.95 -13.39
C GLY A 70 -7.58 26.40 -14.43
N ARG A 71 -7.36 25.54 -15.44
CA ARG A 71 -6.51 25.81 -16.60
C ARG A 71 -7.31 25.62 -17.88
N PRO A 72 -7.77 26.68 -18.53
CA PRO A 72 -8.55 26.58 -19.75
C PRO A 72 -7.71 25.99 -20.90
N GLY A 73 -8.19 24.91 -21.51
CA GLY A 73 -7.66 24.37 -22.75
C GLY A 73 -6.21 23.85 -22.72
N GLY A 74 -5.64 23.60 -21.54
CA GLY A 74 -4.24 23.11 -21.42
C GLY A 74 -3.16 24.13 -21.81
N GLY A 75 -3.53 25.42 -21.98
CA GLY A 75 -2.62 26.50 -22.36
C GLY A 75 -1.72 27.00 -21.22
N PHE A 76 -0.91 28.01 -21.52
CA PHE A 76 0.01 28.65 -20.55
C PHE A 76 -0.69 29.56 -19.54
N TRP A 77 -2.00 29.80 -19.67
CA TRP A 77 -2.78 30.68 -18.83
C TRP A 77 -3.53 29.90 -17.74
N LEU A 78 -3.49 30.43 -16.53
CA LEU A 78 -4.21 29.88 -15.37
C LEU A 78 -5.40 30.82 -15.07
N ARG A 79 -6.59 30.25 -14.84
CA ARG A 79 -7.77 31.00 -14.43
C ARG A 79 -7.76 31.13 -12.91
N VAL A 80 -7.79 32.36 -12.42
CA VAL A 80 -7.71 32.69 -10.99
C VAL A 80 -8.87 33.56 -10.58
N LEU A 81 -9.25 33.50 -9.31
CA LEU A 81 -10.24 34.38 -8.70
C LEU A 81 -9.53 35.51 -7.98
N LEU A 82 -9.95 36.73 -8.29
CA LEU A 82 -9.50 37.94 -7.61
C LEU A 82 -10.15 38.06 -6.23
N PRO A 83 -9.58 38.85 -5.29
CA PRO A 83 -10.20 39.10 -3.98
C PRO A 83 -11.63 39.67 -4.02
N ASP A 84 -11.98 40.29 -5.11
CA ASP A 84 -13.34 40.86 -5.36
C ASP A 84 -14.31 39.85 -6.02
N GLY A 85 -13.88 38.57 -6.19
CA GLY A 85 -14.67 37.49 -6.78
C GLY A 85 -14.70 37.47 -8.31
N ARG A 86 -14.04 38.40 -9.00
CA ARG A 86 -13.94 38.39 -10.47
C ARG A 86 -12.95 37.34 -10.92
N VAL A 87 -13.23 36.77 -12.10
CA VAL A 87 -12.30 35.85 -12.78
C VAL A 87 -11.26 36.65 -13.56
N ALA A 88 -10.00 36.27 -13.45
CA ALA A 88 -8.90 36.79 -14.22
C ALA A 88 -7.97 35.63 -14.69
N TYR A 89 -7.04 35.96 -15.58
CA TYR A 89 -6.10 35.03 -16.15
C TYR A 89 -4.69 35.51 -15.87
N ALA A 90 -3.91 34.64 -15.23
CA ALA A 90 -2.47 34.79 -14.95
C ALA A 90 -1.64 33.97 -15.93
N LEU A 91 -0.48 34.43 -16.32
CA LEU A 91 0.46 33.67 -17.09
C LEU A 91 1.12 32.63 -16.17
N GLY A 92 1.17 31.36 -16.57
CA GLY A 92 1.63 30.25 -15.74
C GLY A 92 3.09 30.35 -15.30
N GLU A 93 3.92 31.12 -16.03
CA GLU A 93 5.32 31.39 -15.67
C GLU A 93 5.46 32.44 -14.54
N GLU A 94 4.43 33.26 -14.32
CA GLU A 94 4.43 34.32 -13.31
C GLU A 94 3.91 33.83 -11.95
N VAL A 95 3.28 32.64 -11.92
CA VAL A 95 2.66 32.11 -10.72
C VAL A 95 3.03 30.63 -10.50
N GLN A 96 3.16 30.25 -9.23
CA GLN A 96 3.40 28.88 -8.83
C GLN A 96 2.10 28.28 -8.26
N PRO A 97 1.47 27.32 -8.96
CA PRO A 97 0.29 26.64 -8.45
C PRO A 97 0.65 25.70 -7.31
N PHE A 98 -0.18 25.67 -6.27
CA PHE A 98 -0.11 24.70 -5.18
C PHE A 98 -1.53 24.35 -4.69
N ALA A 99 -1.68 23.17 -4.14
CA ALA A 99 -2.96 22.71 -3.61
C ALA A 99 -2.88 22.66 -2.07
N VAL A 100 -3.91 23.18 -1.41
CA VAL A 100 -4.11 23.06 0.02
C VAL A 100 -5.29 22.12 0.26
N ARG A 101 -5.07 21.08 1.02
CA ARG A 101 -6.16 20.21 1.46
C ARG A 101 -6.73 20.77 2.76
N PRO A 102 -8.05 20.99 2.85
CA PRO A 102 -8.68 21.42 4.09
C PRO A 102 -8.36 20.43 5.21
N GLY A 103 -7.85 20.93 6.34
CA GLY A 103 -7.47 20.10 7.48
C GLY A 103 -6.06 19.49 7.43
N GLU A 104 -5.28 19.74 6.40
CA GLU A 104 -3.86 19.43 6.40
C GLU A 104 -3.14 20.50 7.21
N ALA A 105 -3.00 20.26 8.52
CA ALA A 105 -2.14 21.06 9.37
C ALA A 105 -0.75 21.07 8.72
N GLU A 106 -0.08 22.22 8.67
CA GLU A 106 1.31 22.33 8.20
C GLU A 106 2.11 21.18 8.79
N ALA A 107 2.61 20.32 7.90
CA ALA A 107 3.42 19.18 8.34
C ALA A 107 4.55 19.71 9.22
N PRO A 108 4.78 19.16 10.41
CA PRO A 108 5.79 19.65 11.32
C PRO A 108 7.11 19.78 10.57
N SER A 109 7.80 20.92 10.70
CA SER A 109 9.01 21.30 9.96
C SER A 109 10.17 20.28 10.07
N ARG A 110 10.05 19.32 10.96
CA ARG A 110 10.91 18.14 11.10
C ARG A 110 10.03 16.92 11.36
N PRO A 111 9.72 16.12 10.34
CA PRO A 111 9.01 14.87 10.55
C PRO A 111 9.80 13.99 11.52
N GLY A 112 9.13 13.48 12.57
CA GLY A 112 9.71 12.54 13.52
C GLY A 112 10.21 11.26 12.85
N LEU A 113 10.78 10.34 13.61
CA LEU A 113 11.23 9.04 13.11
C LEU A 113 10.05 8.25 12.49
N PHE A 114 8.87 8.42 13.03
CA PHE A 114 7.64 7.76 12.60
C PHE A 114 6.81 8.68 11.71
N ALA A 115 6.31 8.14 10.61
CA ALA A 115 5.45 8.82 9.65
C ALA A 115 4.36 7.84 9.16
N PRO A 116 3.18 8.32 8.70
CA PRO A 116 2.23 7.44 8.04
C PRO A 116 2.84 6.70 6.84
N PRO A 117 2.38 5.48 6.51
CA PRO A 117 2.88 4.74 5.36
C PRO A 117 2.71 5.56 4.08
N PRO A 118 3.71 5.62 3.20
CA PRO A 118 3.66 6.39 1.95
C PRO A 118 2.86 5.64 0.85
N LEU A 119 1.67 5.15 1.18
CA LEU A 119 0.81 4.42 0.24
C LEU A 119 0.14 5.34 -0.77
N THR A 120 -0.08 6.61 -0.40
CA THR A 120 -0.59 7.60 -1.34
C THR A 120 0.51 8.02 -2.30
N GLY A 121 0.29 7.80 -3.60
CA GLY A 121 1.26 8.11 -4.66
C GLY A 121 2.40 7.11 -4.80
N ALA A 122 2.44 6.04 -4.01
CA ALA A 122 3.32 4.92 -4.28
C ALA A 122 2.75 4.06 -5.42
N MET A 123 3.60 3.65 -6.34
CA MET A 123 3.23 2.74 -7.44
C MET A 123 3.59 1.30 -7.09
N GLY A 124 4.62 1.10 -6.30
CA GLY A 124 5.11 -0.22 -5.94
C GLY A 124 5.86 -0.24 -4.62
N GLY A 125 6.24 -1.44 -4.21
CA GLY A 125 7.02 -1.68 -3.01
C GLY A 125 7.82 -2.97 -3.11
N LEU A 126 8.79 -3.08 -2.22
CA LEU A 126 9.57 -4.29 -2.03
C LEU A 126 9.76 -4.52 -0.53
N ALA A 127 9.44 -5.71 -0.05
CA ALA A 127 9.70 -6.10 1.32
C ALA A 127 10.56 -7.37 1.38
N ILE A 128 11.40 -7.44 2.40
CA ILE A 128 12.15 -8.64 2.77
C ILE A 128 11.74 -8.96 4.20
N VAL A 129 11.19 -10.14 4.41
CA VAL A 129 10.74 -10.61 5.72
C VAL A 129 11.39 -11.93 6.06
N GLY A 130 11.75 -12.12 7.31
CA GLY A 130 12.34 -13.35 7.82
C GLY A 130 11.70 -13.74 9.14
N GLY A 131 11.73 -15.02 9.46
CA GLY A 131 11.11 -15.53 10.67
C GLY A 131 11.07 -17.02 10.78
N ALA A 132 9.97 -17.54 11.30
CA ALA A 132 9.76 -18.95 11.57
C ALA A 132 8.65 -19.52 10.68
N PHE A 133 8.91 -20.67 10.09
CA PHE A 133 7.96 -21.51 9.39
C PHE A 133 7.65 -22.73 10.27
N HIS A 134 6.41 -22.84 10.72
CA HIS A 134 5.95 -23.86 11.64
C HIS A 134 5.04 -24.85 10.92
N THR A 135 5.45 -26.09 10.82
CA THR A 135 4.70 -27.17 10.17
C THR A 135 4.35 -28.27 11.17
N PRO A 136 3.06 -28.65 11.30
CA PRO A 136 2.68 -29.81 12.10
C PRO A 136 3.09 -31.10 11.39
N LEU A 137 3.73 -32.00 12.14
CA LEU A 137 4.10 -33.34 11.71
C LEU A 137 2.98 -34.36 12.02
N THR A 138 3.07 -35.51 11.38
CA THR A 138 2.18 -36.63 11.67
C THR A 138 2.44 -37.12 13.10
N GLY A 139 1.38 -37.37 13.91
CA GLY A 139 1.53 -37.82 15.30
C GLY A 139 1.52 -36.72 16.36
N GLY A 140 1.19 -35.47 16.00
CA GLY A 140 1.04 -34.35 16.96
C GLY A 140 2.34 -33.61 17.29
N ALA A 141 3.47 -34.02 16.73
CA ALA A 141 4.69 -33.23 16.76
C ALA A 141 4.62 -32.05 15.81
N SER A 142 5.48 -31.06 15.99
CA SER A 142 5.64 -29.93 15.08
C SER A 142 7.10 -29.61 14.89
N THR A 143 7.42 -29.08 13.74
CA THR A 143 8.77 -28.62 13.41
C THR A 143 8.75 -27.15 13.03
N THR A 144 9.83 -26.44 13.40
CA THR A 144 10.00 -25.02 13.10
C THR A 144 11.31 -24.81 12.37
N TYR A 145 11.24 -24.14 11.24
CA TYR A 145 12.39 -23.82 10.38
C TYR A 145 12.60 -22.33 10.28
N GLY A 146 13.81 -21.90 9.91
CA GLY A 146 14.07 -20.55 9.49
C GLY A 146 13.39 -20.26 8.16
N TYR A 147 12.81 -19.07 8.00
CA TYR A 147 12.09 -18.64 6.82
C TYR A 147 12.56 -17.27 6.36
N LEU A 148 12.75 -17.11 5.06
CA LEU A 148 13.06 -15.83 4.40
C LEU A 148 12.17 -15.68 3.17
N GLU A 149 11.59 -14.50 3.00
CA GLU A 149 10.71 -14.21 1.86
C GLU A 149 10.99 -12.82 1.31
N VAL A 150 11.01 -12.71 -0.02
CA VAL A 150 11.02 -11.45 -0.76
C VAL A 150 9.63 -11.23 -1.34
N ARG A 151 9.12 -10.00 -1.17
CA ARG A 151 7.75 -9.65 -1.57
C ARG A 151 7.72 -8.32 -2.33
N PRO A 152 7.78 -8.36 -3.67
CA PRO A 152 7.42 -7.21 -4.50
C PRO A 152 5.90 -6.98 -4.44
N SER A 153 5.49 -5.72 -4.43
CA SER A 153 4.08 -5.31 -4.38
C SER A 153 3.79 -4.21 -5.40
N LEU A 154 2.58 -4.23 -5.93
CA LEU A 154 1.99 -3.19 -6.76
C LEU A 154 0.87 -2.52 -5.97
N VAL A 155 1.02 -1.24 -5.68
CA VAL A 155 0.02 -0.46 -4.96
C VAL A 155 -1.06 -0.01 -5.92
N LEU A 156 -2.29 -0.47 -5.72
CA LEU A 156 -3.46 -0.09 -6.53
C LEU A 156 -4.14 1.15 -5.95
N ASP A 157 -4.22 1.21 -4.64
CA ASP A 157 -4.77 2.33 -3.88
C ASP A 157 -4.13 2.34 -2.48
N LYS A 158 -4.36 3.42 -1.71
CA LYS A 158 -3.90 3.53 -0.31
C LYS A 158 -4.37 2.39 0.60
N THR A 159 -5.43 1.68 0.21
CA THR A 159 -6.03 0.58 0.99
C THR A 159 -5.75 -0.81 0.42
N LEU A 160 -5.22 -0.91 -0.81
CA LEU A 160 -5.08 -2.20 -1.50
C LEU A 160 -3.77 -2.29 -2.28
N SER A 161 -3.04 -3.38 -2.10
CA SER A 161 -1.93 -3.79 -2.96
C SER A 161 -2.09 -5.22 -3.47
N LEU A 162 -1.48 -5.50 -4.62
CA LEU A 162 -1.23 -6.84 -5.11
C LEU A 162 0.22 -7.19 -4.83
N ASP A 163 0.45 -8.36 -4.25
CA ASP A 163 1.78 -8.80 -3.84
C ASP A 163 2.13 -10.09 -4.59
N ALA A 164 3.37 -10.21 -5.07
CA ALA A 164 3.97 -11.50 -5.35
C ALA A 164 4.86 -11.88 -4.17
N PHE A 165 5.10 -13.15 -3.96
CA PHE A 165 5.99 -13.62 -2.91
C PHE A 165 6.85 -14.80 -3.38
N LEU A 166 8.10 -14.78 -2.94
CA LEU A 166 9.07 -15.86 -3.11
C LEU A 166 9.82 -16.03 -1.79
N GLY A 167 9.63 -17.18 -1.16
CA GLY A 167 10.22 -17.49 0.13
C GLY A 167 10.92 -18.84 0.13
N ASP A 168 11.83 -19.02 1.07
CA ASP A 168 12.55 -20.28 1.31
C ASP A 168 12.51 -20.59 2.80
N ALA A 169 12.09 -21.80 3.15
CA ALA A 169 12.19 -22.34 4.49
C ALA A 169 13.34 -23.35 4.51
N LEU A 170 14.39 -23.00 5.23
CA LEU A 170 15.60 -23.79 5.36
C LEU A 170 15.39 -24.91 6.36
N THR A 171 15.27 -26.14 5.88
CA THR A 171 15.12 -27.33 6.70
C THR A 171 16.43 -28.10 6.78
N SER A 172 16.59 -28.94 7.79
CA SER A 172 17.76 -29.88 7.89
C SER A 172 17.82 -30.83 6.72
N ASP A 173 16.67 -31.19 6.16
CA ASP A 173 16.50 -32.24 5.17
C ASP A 173 16.37 -31.74 3.74
N GLY A 174 16.45 -30.40 3.56
CA GLY A 174 16.34 -29.77 2.25
C GLY A 174 15.89 -28.31 2.32
N SER A 175 15.29 -27.84 1.24
CA SER A 175 14.76 -26.49 1.06
C SER A 175 13.30 -26.55 0.63
N GLU A 176 12.47 -25.70 1.18
CA GLU A 176 11.05 -25.56 0.82
C GLU A 176 10.80 -24.18 0.21
N ILE A 177 10.68 -24.14 -1.11
CA ILE A 177 10.49 -22.89 -1.85
C ILE A 177 8.99 -22.61 -1.97
N LEU A 178 8.55 -21.53 -1.32
CA LEU A 178 7.19 -20.99 -1.39
C LEU A 178 7.13 -19.85 -2.40
N TYR A 179 6.20 -19.89 -3.34
CA TYR A 179 6.01 -18.85 -4.34
C TYR A 179 4.53 -18.63 -4.66
N GLY A 180 4.18 -17.41 -5.07
CA GLY A 180 2.81 -17.11 -5.46
C GLY A 180 2.50 -15.64 -5.53
N ALA A 181 1.20 -15.35 -5.50
CA ALA A 181 0.67 -13.99 -5.51
C ALA A 181 -0.53 -13.86 -4.56
N GLY A 182 -0.82 -12.63 -4.19
CA GLY A 182 -1.93 -12.33 -3.29
C GLY A 182 -2.31 -10.87 -3.31
N ALA A 183 -3.19 -10.51 -2.41
CA ALA A 183 -3.61 -9.15 -2.17
C ALA A 183 -3.48 -8.81 -0.68
N THR A 184 -3.09 -7.58 -0.40
CA THR A 184 -3.00 -7.03 0.95
C THR A 184 -3.94 -5.84 1.06
N VAL A 185 -4.78 -5.85 2.10
CA VAL A 185 -5.69 -4.77 2.45
C VAL A 185 -5.16 -4.05 3.69
N TYR A 186 -4.95 -2.74 3.58
CA TYR A 186 -4.50 -1.87 4.67
C TYR A 186 -5.71 -1.26 5.37
N LEU A 187 -5.87 -1.56 6.67
CA LEU A 187 -7.06 -1.20 7.43
C LEU A 187 -7.03 0.24 7.96
N ALA A 188 -5.83 0.78 8.17
CA ALA A 188 -5.62 2.14 8.66
C ALA A 188 -4.45 2.84 7.92
N PRO A 189 -4.57 3.13 6.62
CA PRO A 189 -3.45 3.58 5.78
C PRO A 189 -2.89 4.96 6.17
N ASN A 190 -3.63 5.73 6.96
CA ASN A 190 -3.22 7.05 7.45
C ASN A 190 -2.52 7.00 8.83
N TRP A 191 -2.43 5.81 9.43
CA TRP A 191 -1.79 5.65 10.74
C TRP A 191 -0.32 5.25 10.58
N VAL A 192 0.49 5.69 11.52
CA VAL A 192 1.92 5.28 11.61
C VAL A 192 2.06 3.77 11.78
N VAL A 193 1.16 3.18 12.57
CA VAL A 193 1.03 1.72 12.72
C VAL A 193 -0.25 1.31 11.99
N CYS A 194 -0.06 0.71 10.82
CA CYS A 194 -1.17 0.32 9.95
C CYS A 194 -1.40 -1.21 10.04
N PRO A 195 -2.51 -1.65 10.63
CA PRO A 195 -2.92 -3.04 10.53
C PRO A 195 -3.25 -3.42 9.10
N PHE A 196 -2.94 -4.66 8.71
CA PHE A 196 -3.28 -5.17 7.39
C PHE A 196 -3.75 -6.62 7.45
N ALA A 197 -4.51 -7.02 6.44
CA ALA A 197 -4.85 -8.40 6.16
C ALA A 197 -4.34 -8.79 4.78
N THR A 198 -3.92 -10.04 4.62
CA THR A 198 -3.41 -10.56 3.34
C THR A 198 -4.06 -11.90 3.02
N VAL A 199 -4.32 -12.11 1.74
CA VAL A 199 -4.82 -13.37 1.20
C VAL A 199 -4.12 -13.65 -0.13
N GLY A 200 -3.83 -14.90 -0.40
CA GLY A 200 -3.14 -15.27 -1.64
C GLY A 200 -3.12 -16.76 -1.88
N GLY A 201 -2.40 -17.15 -2.91
CA GLY A 201 -2.19 -18.53 -3.27
C GLY A 201 -0.97 -18.71 -4.17
N GLY A 202 -0.53 -19.94 -4.27
CA GLY A 202 0.66 -20.27 -5.04
C GLY A 202 1.05 -21.73 -4.93
N GLY A 203 2.34 -21.99 -4.91
CA GLY A 203 2.91 -23.32 -4.78
C GLY A 203 4.01 -23.38 -3.71
N LEU A 204 4.21 -24.56 -3.18
CA LEU A 204 5.33 -24.94 -2.33
C LEU A 204 6.06 -26.10 -2.99
N SER A 205 7.31 -25.90 -3.37
CA SER A 205 8.17 -26.93 -3.94
C SER A 205 9.16 -27.39 -2.90
N ILE A 206 9.14 -28.68 -2.57
CA ILE A 206 10.01 -29.32 -1.59
C ILE A 206 11.18 -29.99 -2.34
N TYR A 207 12.39 -29.56 -2.03
CA TYR A 207 13.65 -30.09 -2.59
C TYR A 207 14.42 -30.78 -1.49
N PRO A 208 14.35 -32.11 -1.40
CA PRO A 208 15.12 -32.87 -0.41
C PRO A 208 16.62 -32.84 -0.71
N ASN A 209 17.45 -32.92 0.33
CA ASN A 209 18.90 -33.09 0.16
C ASN A 209 19.23 -34.42 -0.55
N SER A 210 20.33 -34.42 -1.29
CA SER A 210 20.81 -35.60 -2.07
C SER A 210 21.01 -36.88 -1.26
N ASP A 211 21.17 -36.75 0.04
CA ASP A 211 21.40 -37.89 0.97
C ASP A 211 20.09 -38.49 1.50
N SER A 212 18.95 -37.92 1.16
CA SER A 212 17.62 -38.42 1.58
C SER A 212 17.10 -39.47 0.63
N PHE A 213 17.34 -40.75 0.93
CA PHE A 213 16.81 -41.88 0.14
C PHE A 213 15.27 -42.02 0.18
N VAL A 214 14.59 -41.29 1.06
CA VAL A 214 13.15 -41.47 1.37
C VAL A 214 12.28 -40.35 0.83
N LEU A 215 12.82 -39.12 0.64
CA LEU A 215 12.07 -37.96 0.23
C LEU A 215 12.21 -37.74 -1.27
N GLN A 216 11.08 -37.66 -1.97
CA GLN A 216 11.02 -37.24 -3.37
C GLN A 216 10.59 -35.77 -3.44
N ARG A 217 11.00 -35.08 -4.52
CA ARG A 217 10.51 -33.75 -4.84
C ARG A 217 8.98 -33.78 -4.89
N GLN A 218 8.37 -32.83 -4.18
CA GLN A 218 6.92 -32.63 -4.16
C GLN A 218 6.58 -31.18 -4.46
N ASP A 219 5.56 -31.00 -5.28
CA ASP A 219 4.99 -29.69 -5.58
C ASP A 219 3.56 -29.68 -5.03
N LEU A 220 3.26 -28.72 -4.17
CA LEU A 220 1.97 -28.58 -3.49
C LEU A 220 1.32 -27.25 -3.85
N TYR A 221 0.00 -27.22 -3.96
CA TYR A 221 -0.74 -25.97 -4.00
C TYR A 221 -0.90 -25.40 -2.60
N VAL A 222 -0.80 -24.07 -2.51
CA VAL A 222 -0.86 -23.36 -1.24
C VAL A 222 -1.91 -22.26 -1.31
N GLY A 223 -2.83 -22.28 -0.32
CA GLY A 223 -3.63 -21.11 0.02
C GLY A 223 -2.98 -20.38 1.19
N ARG A 224 -2.93 -19.06 1.15
CA ARG A 224 -2.33 -18.20 2.17
C ARG A 224 -3.36 -17.22 2.69
N ALA A 225 -3.47 -17.08 4.01
CA ALA A 225 -4.28 -16.04 4.64
C ALA A 225 -3.63 -15.61 5.95
N GLY A 226 -3.64 -14.31 6.24
CA GLY A 226 -3.03 -13.81 7.45
C GLY A 226 -3.19 -12.30 7.60
N GLY A 227 -2.34 -11.73 8.43
CA GLY A 227 -2.32 -10.30 8.65
C GLY A 227 -1.17 -9.89 9.56
N GLY A 228 -1.10 -8.61 9.84
CA GLY A 228 -0.02 -8.08 10.63
C GLY A 228 -0.09 -6.58 10.82
N LEU A 229 1.06 -6.02 11.13
CA LEU A 229 1.27 -4.59 11.35
C LEU A 229 2.37 -4.07 10.44
N LEU A 230 2.11 -2.93 9.82
CA LEU A 230 3.07 -2.09 9.13
C LEU A 230 3.38 -0.90 10.03
N ILE A 231 4.65 -0.72 10.38
CA ILE A 231 5.12 0.45 11.14
C ILE A 231 5.93 1.31 10.18
N ALA A 232 5.42 2.50 9.89
CA ALA A 232 6.05 3.40 8.94
C ALA A 232 7.14 4.25 9.62
N LEU A 233 8.32 4.24 9.02
CA LEU A 233 9.48 5.03 9.41
C LEU A 233 9.72 6.14 8.36
N ARG A 234 10.64 7.06 8.67
CA ARG A 234 11.13 8.06 7.70
C ARG A 234 11.72 7.39 6.46
N TRP A 235 11.85 8.17 5.39
CA TRP A 235 12.47 7.77 4.11
C TRP A 235 11.79 6.61 3.39
N ARG A 236 10.46 6.46 3.57
CA ARG A 236 9.68 5.39 2.95
C ARG A 236 10.06 3.97 3.39
N ILE A 237 10.75 3.84 4.53
CA ILE A 237 11.08 2.57 5.14
C ILE A 237 9.92 2.12 6.01
N LEU A 238 9.59 0.85 5.93
CA LEU A 238 8.52 0.21 6.69
C LEU A 238 9.08 -0.99 7.43
N VAL A 239 8.67 -1.15 8.68
CA VAL A 239 8.83 -2.42 9.41
C VAL A 239 7.53 -3.19 9.23
N ARG A 240 7.62 -4.43 8.77
CA ARG A 240 6.49 -5.35 8.59
C ARG A 240 6.58 -6.48 9.62
N LEU A 241 5.49 -6.71 10.35
CA LEU A 241 5.32 -7.85 11.25
C LEU A 241 4.07 -8.60 10.80
N GLU A 242 4.18 -9.92 10.58
CA GLU A 242 3.04 -10.69 10.10
C GLU A 242 2.98 -12.10 10.65
N ALA A 243 1.75 -12.60 10.74
CA ALA A 243 1.44 -14.00 10.99
C ALA A 243 0.52 -14.49 9.86
N THR A 244 0.91 -15.59 9.21
CA THR A 244 0.16 -16.16 8.09
C THR A 244 -0.10 -17.64 8.31
N ASN A 245 -1.29 -18.08 7.94
CA ASN A 245 -1.63 -19.49 7.85
C ASN A 245 -1.54 -19.93 6.40
N LEU A 246 -0.84 -21.02 6.17
CA LEU A 246 -0.66 -21.68 4.89
C LEU A 246 -1.47 -22.96 4.87
N SER A 247 -2.38 -23.08 3.92
CA SER A 247 -3.17 -24.26 3.67
C SER A 247 -2.51 -25.05 2.54
N LEU A 248 -1.87 -26.16 2.86
CA LEU A 248 -1.16 -27.01 1.90
C LEU A 248 -2.10 -28.09 1.38
N PHE A 249 -2.31 -28.13 0.08
CA PHE A 249 -3.21 -29.08 -0.59
C PHE A 249 -2.37 -30.18 -1.24
N THR A 250 -2.56 -31.41 -0.78
CA THR A 250 -2.05 -32.62 -1.43
C THR A 250 -3.22 -33.36 -2.08
N ALA A 251 -2.95 -34.34 -2.94
CA ALA A 251 -3.99 -35.11 -3.63
C ALA A 251 -5.00 -35.73 -2.66
N ASP A 252 -4.55 -36.18 -1.49
CA ASP A 252 -5.38 -36.96 -0.55
C ASP A 252 -5.56 -36.29 0.82
N SER A 253 -4.89 -35.19 1.10
CA SER A 253 -4.89 -34.59 2.43
C SER A 253 -4.70 -33.06 2.39
N PHE A 254 -5.06 -32.47 3.51
CA PHE A 254 -4.91 -31.05 3.77
C PHE A 254 -4.07 -30.87 5.05
N LYS A 255 -3.03 -30.06 4.97
CA LYS A 255 -2.19 -29.69 6.10
C LYS A 255 -2.18 -28.18 6.27
N ASN A 256 -2.08 -27.71 7.50
CA ASN A 256 -1.88 -26.32 7.84
C ASN A 256 -0.45 -26.12 8.32
N ALA A 257 0.21 -25.11 7.77
CA ALA A 257 1.45 -24.57 8.29
C ALA A 257 1.25 -23.10 8.68
N GLN A 258 2.13 -22.56 9.49
CA GLN A 258 2.06 -21.18 9.94
C GLN A 258 3.41 -20.51 9.74
N THR A 259 3.38 -19.23 9.34
CA THR A 259 4.58 -18.40 9.30
C THR A 259 4.42 -17.20 10.24
N TYR A 260 5.47 -16.90 10.97
CA TYR A 260 5.62 -15.72 11.80
C TYR A 260 6.87 -14.99 11.33
N ALA A 261 6.69 -13.83 10.74
CA ALA A 261 7.79 -13.14 10.10
C ALA A 261 7.81 -11.64 10.45
N GLY A 262 9.02 -11.09 10.46
CA GLY A 262 9.27 -9.67 10.57
C GLY A 262 10.31 -9.23 9.56
N GLY A 263 10.23 -7.98 9.11
CA GLY A 263 11.18 -7.51 8.11
C GLY A 263 11.05 -6.04 7.78
N LEU A 264 11.75 -5.66 6.73
CA LEU A 264 11.81 -4.30 6.23
C LEU A 264 11.25 -4.24 4.81
N GLY A 265 10.61 -3.13 4.51
CA GLY A 265 10.13 -2.82 3.17
C GLY A 265 10.35 -1.37 2.82
N VAL A 266 10.27 -1.08 1.53
CA VAL A 266 10.27 0.27 0.97
C VAL A 266 9.14 0.40 -0.03
N TYR A 267 8.51 1.59 -0.08
CA TYR A 267 7.54 1.95 -1.12
C TYR A 267 8.09 3.08 -1.99
N PHE A 268 7.78 3.05 -3.28
CA PHE A 268 8.28 4.02 -4.28
C PHE A 268 7.22 4.34 -5.34
#